data_8ce88ff3f1533871ffb09713f4fdeeaa
#
_entry.id   8ce88ff3f1533871ffb09713f4fdeeaa
#
_cell.length_a   1.000
_cell.length_b   1.000
_cell.length_c   1.000
_cell.angle_alpha   90.00
_cell.angle_beta   90.00
_cell.angle_gamma   90.00
#
_symmetry.space_group_name_H-M   'P 1'
#
loop_
_entity.id
_entity.type
_entity.pdbx_description
1 polymer ?
#
loop_
_entity_poly.entity_id
_entity_poly.type
_entity_poly.pdbx_seq_one_letter_code
_entity_poly.pdbx_strand_id
1 'polypeptide(L)'
;ASDVYKRQMEYRSTDGFKILVGRNNVQNDKLSLKTAAKGDVWLHTQKIPGSHVIICSEGAEIPDSTLEEAARLAAYHSRARESSNVPVDYTRVKNLKKPVGAKPGKVIYHVYNTAFVTPDGAEAEKLAVKL
;
A
#
# COMPACT_ATOMS: atom_id res chain seq x y z
N ALA A 1 -23.09 -9.62 2.21
CA ALA A 1 -22.26 -10.59 1.48
C ALA A 1 -21.55 -9.95 0.30
N SER A 2 -22.24 -9.13 -0.48
CA SER A 2 -21.62 -8.47 -1.63
C SER A 2 -20.54 -7.47 -1.21
N ASP A 3 -20.63 -6.91 -0.02
CA ASP A 3 -19.69 -5.91 0.47
C ASP A 3 -18.32 -6.52 0.80
N VAL A 4 -18.27 -7.81 1.12
CA VAL A 4 -17.00 -8.49 1.42
C VAL A 4 -16.05 -8.41 0.24
N TYR A 5 -16.57 -8.57 -0.98
CA TYR A 5 -15.75 -8.52 -2.19
C TYR A 5 -15.31 -7.11 -2.56
N LYS A 6 -15.97 -6.10 -2.02
CA LYS A 6 -15.72 -4.70 -2.35
C LYS A 6 -14.79 -4.02 -1.36
N ARG A 7 -14.52 -4.65 -0.22
CA ARG A 7 -13.63 -4.09 0.78
C ARG A 7 -12.18 -4.17 0.33
N GLN A 8 -11.38 -3.18 0.73
CA GLN A 8 -9.94 -3.29 0.56
C GLN A 8 -9.43 -4.53 1.31
N MET A 9 -8.31 -5.08 0.84
CA MET A 9 -7.68 -6.22 1.50
C MET A 9 -6.96 -5.75 2.76
N GLU A 10 -6.98 -6.57 3.78
CA GLU A 10 -6.33 -6.25 5.05
C GLU A 10 -5.27 -7.28 5.37
N TYR A 11 -4.11 -6.79 5.79
CA TYR A 11 -2.98 -7.57 6.26
C TYR A 11 -2.56 -7.07 7.61
N ARG A 12 -1.80 -7.87 8.33
CA ARG A 12 -1.19 -7.47 9.59
C ARG A 12 0.28 -7.81 9.57
N SER A 13 1.12 -6.81 9.81
CA SER A 13 2.57 -7.04 9.79
C SER A 13 2.98 -7.90 10.99
N THR A 14 4.18 -8.46 10.91
CA THR A 14 4.76 -9.22 12.02
C THR A 14 4.84 -8.39 13.29
N ASP A 15 5.03 -7.08 13.14
CA ASP A 15 5.08 -6.14 14.27
C ASP A 15 3.69 -5.72 14.77
N GLY A 16 2.61 -6.20 14.15
CA GLY A 16 1.25 -5.95 14.59
C GLY A 16 0.54 -4.77 13.95
N PHE A 17 1.12 -4.15 12.92
CA PHE A 17 0.50 -3.02 12.25
C PHE A 17 -0.50 -3.48 11.19
N LYS A 18 -1.64 -2.80 11.14
CA LYS A 18 -2.63 -3.03 10.08
C LYS A 18 -2.11 -2.45 8.77
N ILE A 19 -2.21 -3.23 7.70
CA ILE A 19 -1.84 -2.81 6.36
C ILE A 19 -3.06 -3.02 5.46
N LEU A 20 -3.44 -1.97 4.74
CA LEU A 20 -4.60 -2.00 3.85
C LEU A 20 -4.14 -1.91 2.40
N VAL A 21 -4.77 -2.68 1.52
CA VAL A 21 -4.44 -2.75 0.09
C VAL A 21 -5.72 -2.54 -0.72
N GLY A 22 -5.71 -1.56 -1.62
CA GLY A 22 -6.86 -1.30 -2.49
C GLY A 22 -6.97 -2.33 -3.60
N ARG A 23 -8.21 -2.72 -3.94
CA ARG A 23 -8.45 -3.74 -4.98
C ARG A 23 -8.58 -3.15 -6.38
N ASN A 24 -8.89 -1.86 -6.47
CA ASN A 24 -9.06 -1.18 -7.76
C ASN A 24 -8.81 0.31 -7.57
N ASN A 25 -8.83 1.06 -8.67
CA ASN A 25 -8.48 2.48 -8.64
C ASN A 25 -9.42 3.32 -7.77
N VAL A 26 -10.71 2.97 -7.71
CA VAL A 26 -11.67 3.69 -6.87
C VAL A 26 -11.35 3.45 -5.39
N GLN A 27 -11.07 2.21 -5.01
CA GLN A 27 -10.65 1.90 -3.64
C GLN A 27 -9.32 2.54 -3.29
N ASN A 28 -8.36 2.52 -4.23
CA ASN A 28 -7.06 3.17 -4.03
C ASN A 28 -7.24 4.65 -3.69
N ASP A 29 -8.07 5.34 -4.44
CA ASP A 29 -8.36 6.76 -4.23
C ASP A 29 -8.97 7.00 -2.85
N LYS A 30 -10.01 6.26 -2.52
CA LYS A 30 -10.69 6.38 -1.24
C LYS A 30 -9.76 6.05 -0.07
N LEU A 31 -8.99 4.99 -0.20
CA LEU A 31 -8.06 4.55 0.83
C LEU A 31 -7.01 5.61 1.13
N SER A 32 -6.37 6.13 0.09
CA SER A 32 -5.26 7.06 0.22
C SER A 32 -5.67 8.48 0.57
N LEU A 33 -6.84 8.93 0.09
CA LEU A 33 -7.25 10.32 0.22
C LEU A 33 -8.32 10.57 1.29
N LYS A 34 -9.05 9.53 1.70
CA LYS A 34 -10.15 9.69 2.66
C LYS A 34 -10.01 8.82 3.91
N THR A 35 -9.61 7.56 3.75
CA THR A 35 -9.55 6.62 4.87
C THR A 35 -8.26 6.77 5.69
N ALA A 36 -7.12 6.91 5.02
CA ALA A 36 -5.83 6.96 5.69
C ALA A 36 -5.65 8.27 6.45
N ALA A 37 -4.98 8.19 7.59
CA ALA A 37 -4.59 9.37 8.36
C ALA A 37 -3.33 10.00 7.75
N LYS A 38 -3.12 11.28 8.00
CA LYS A 38 -1.97 12.03 7.46
C LYS A 38 -0.63 11.43 7.84
N GLY A 39 -0.53 10.81 9.01
CA GLY A 39 0.69 10.19 9.50
C GLY A 39 0.89 8.75 9.06
N ASP A 40 -0.08 8.16 8.37
CA ASP A 40 0.07 6.82 7.85
C ASP A 40 1.09 6.79 6.70
N VAL A 41 1.60 5.60 6.38
CA VAL A 41 2.57 5.43 5.29
C VAL A 41 1.86 4.86 4.07
N TRP A 42 2.06 5.50 2.93
CA TRP A 42 1.54 5.09 1.63
C TRP A 42 2.68 4.48 0.82
N LEU A 43 2.38 3.38 0.12
CA LEU A 43 3.36 2.69 -0.73
C LEU A 43 2.73 2.35 -2.07
N HIS A 44 3.56 2.38 -3.11
CA HIS A 44 3.15 2.00 -4.46
C HIS A 44 4.38 1.66 -5.30
N THR A 45 4.26 0.67 -6.17
CA THR A 45 5.36 0.33 -7.08
C THR A 45 5.67 1.52 -7.99
N GLN A 46 6.97 1.83 -8.12
CA GLN A 46 7.41 2.99 -8.90
C GLN A 46 7.19 2.74 -10.38
N LYS A 47 6.39 3.61 -11.02
CA LYS A 47 6.11 3.57 -12.47
C LYS A 47 5.55 2.23 -12.97
N ILE A 48 5.01 1.41 -12.08
CA ILE A 48 4.42 0.12 -12.42
C ILE A 48 2.98 0.12 -11.88
N PRO A 49 1.98 -0.24 -12.68
CA PRO A 49 0.60 -0.29 -12.19
C PRO A 49 0.44 -1.28 -11.05
N GLY A 50 -0.24 -0.86 -10.00
CA GLY A 50 -0.45 -1.68 -8.82
C GLY A 50 -1.40 -1.03 -7.83
N SER A 51 -1.58 -1.69 -6.70
CA SER A 51 -2.45 -1.22 -5.63
C SER A 51 -1.75 -0.20 -4.75
N HIS A 52 -2.54 0.74 -4.21
CA HIS A 52 -2.08 1.57 -3.11
C HIS A 52 -2.06 0.73 -1.83
N VAL A 53 -1.00 0.85 -1.06
CA VAL A 53 -0.83 0.16 0.21
C VAL A 53 -0.68 1.19 1.31
N ILE A 54 -1.42 1.01 2.41
CA ILE A 54 -1.38 1.92 3.55
C ILE A 54 -0.99 1.16 4.80
N ILE A 55 0.03 1.63 5.51
CA ILE A 55 0.34 1.15 6.85
C ILE A 55 -0.35 2.11 7.82
N CYS A 56 -1.26 1.58 8.62
CA CYS A 56 -1.95 2.38 9.63
C CYS A 56 -1.04 2.54 10.85
N SER A 57 -0.49 3.74 11.04
CA SER A 57 0.52 3.98 12.06
C SER A 57 -0.07 4.17 13.47
N GLU A 58 -1.27 4.74 13.55
CA GLU A 58 -1.92 5.09 14.83
C GLU A 58 -0.98 5.91 15.73
N GLY A 59 -0.20 6.79 15.11
CA GLY A 59 0.72 7.65 15.84
C GLY A 59 2.04 7.02 16.23
N ALA A 60 2.23 5.74 15.93
CA ALA A 60 3.47 5.03 16.25
C ALA A 60 4.49 5.16 15.12
N GLU A 61 5.76 4.99 15.46
CA GLU A 61 6.82 4.90 14.48
C GLU A 61 6.75 3.54 13.79
N ILE A 62 6.95 3.53 12.47
CA ILE A 62 6.87 2.30 11.69
C ILE A 62 8.24 1.62 11.66
N PRO A 63 8.34 0.37 12.18
CA PRO A 63 9.60 -0.38 12.10
C PRO A 63 9.97 -0.72 10.65
N ASP A 64 11.27 -0.87 10.39
CA ASP A 64 11.75 -1.25 9.07
C ASP A 64 11.16 -2.57 8.60
N SER A 65 10.96 -3.53 9.51
CA SER A 65 10.37 -4.83 9.17
C SER A 65 8.95 -4.69 8.64
N THR A 66 8.13 -3.83 9.24
CA THR A 66 6.78 -3.55 8.75
C THR A 66 6.84 -2.86 7.40
N LEU A 67 7.73 -1.88 7.24
CA LEU A 67 7.90 -1.17 5.98
C LEU A 67 8.27 -2.13 4.85
N GLU A 68 9.20 -3.03 5.10
CA GLU A 68 9.61 -4.02 4.10
C GLU A 68 8.49 -4.98 3.75
N GLU A 69 7.73 -5.44 4.75
CA GLU A 69 6.58 -6.32 4.50
C GLU A 69 5.53 -5.62 3.65
N ALA A 70 5.23 -4.37 3.97
CA ALA A 70 4.27 -3.57 3.19
C ALA A 70 4.78 -3.32 1.77
N ALA A 71 6.07 -3.07 1.60
CA ALA A 71 6.66 -2.89 0.27
C ALA A 71 6.55 -4.17 -0.56
N ARG A 72 6.83 -5.34 0.04
CA ARG A 72 6.64 -6.61 -0.66
C ARG A 72 5.18 -6.85 -1.04
N LEU A 73 4.24 -6.44 -0.20
CA LEU A 73 2.82 -6.52 -0.53
C LEU A 73 2.48 -5.60 -1.71
N ALA A 74 3.02 -4.39 -1.74
CA ALA A 74 2.80 -3.49 -2.88
C ALA A 74 3.31 -4.10 -4.18
N ALA A 75 4.50 -4.71 -4.16
CA ALA A 75 5.04 -5.39 -5.32
C ALA A 75 4.21 -6.62 -5.71
N TYR A 76 3.73 -7.36 -4.72
CA TYR A 76 2.89 -8.54 -4.96
C TYR A 76 1.55 -8.16 -5.60
N HIS A 77 0.97 -7.04 -5.23
CA HIS A 77 -0.29 -6.54 -5.79
C HIS A 77 -0.05 -5.56 -6.95
N SER A 78 0.94 -5.85 -7.77
CA SER A 78 1.29 -5.03 -8.94
C SER A 78 1.54 -5.92 -10.15
N ARG A 79 1.77 -5.29 -11.29
CA ARG A 79 2.17 -6.00 -12.49
C ARG A 79 3.56 -6.61 -12.39
N ALA A 80 4.35 -6.23 -11.39
CA ALA A 80 5.67 -6.78 -11.15
C ALA A 80 5.65 -7.99 -10.20
N ARG A 81 4.52 -8.62 -10.00
CA ARG A 81 4.34 -9.74 -9.08
C ARG A 81 5.36 -10.86 -9.28
N GLU A 82 5.73 -11.14 -10.52
CA GLU A 82 6.67 -12.21 -10.85
C GLU A 82 8.12 -11.72 -10.99
N SER A 83 8.35 -10.44 -10.72
CA SER A 83 9.67 -9.84 -10.87
C SER A 83 10.43 -9.87 -9.55
N SER A 84 11.73 -9.58 -9.61
CA SER A 84 12.57 -9.43 -8.43
C SER A 84 13.11 -8.00 -8.37
N ASN A 85 13.53 -7.59 -7.19
CA ASN A 85 14.14 -6.28 -6.99
C ASN A 85 13.26 -5.14 -7.50
N VAL A 86 11.97 -5.17 -7.13
CA VAL A 86 10.97 -4.22 -7.60
C VAL A 86 11.07 -2.93 -6.80
N PRO A 87 11.15 -1.75 -7.48
CA PRO A 87 11.16 -0.48 -6.76
C PRO A 87 9.77 -0.11 -6.26
N VAL A 88 9.68 0.18 -4.96
CA VAL A 88 8.43 0.59 -4.31
C VAL A 88 8.67 1.93 -3.64
N ASP A 89 7.93 2.95 -4.06
CA ASP A 89 7.99 4.27 -3.44
C ASP A 89 7.14 4.27 -2.18
N TYR A 90 7.62 4.96 -1.14
CA TYR A 90 6.83 5.14 0.07
C TYR A 90 7.03 6.55 0.63
N THR A 91 5.95 7.05 1.22
CA THR A 91 5.93 8.38 1.81
C THR A 91 4.77 8.47 2.81
N ARG A 92 4.73 9.53 3.61
CA ARG A 92 3.57 9.78 4.48
C ARG A 92 2.40 10.24 3.63
N VAL A 93 1.19 9.83 4.03
CA VAL A 93 -0.04 10.20 3.33
C VAL A 93 -0.17 11.72 3.16
N LYS A 94 0.29 12.49 4.14
CA LYS A 94 0.26 13.96 4.07
C LYS A 94 0.98 14.54 2.85
N ASN A 95 1.89 13.78 2.26
CA ASN A 95 2.67 14.21 1.09
C ASN A 95 1.98 13.91 -0.24
N LEU A 96 0.85 13.22 -0.21
CA LEU A 96 0.10 12.89 -1.43
C LEU A 96 -0.77 14.06 -1.86
N LYS A 97 -0.86 14.28 -3.18
CA LYS A 97 -1.73 15.30 -3.76
C LYS A 97 -2.54 14.67 -4.88
N LYS A 98 -3.79 15.10 -5.01
CA LYS A 98 -4.69 14.68 -6.09
C LYS A 98 -4.81 15.84 -7.07
N PRO A 99 -4.22 15.73 -8.28
CA PRO A 99 -4.39 16.77 -9.28
C PRO A 99 -5.86 16.95 -9.65
N VAL A 100 -6.26 18.19 -9.92
CA VAL A 100 -7.63 18.48 -10.34
C VAL A 100 -7.93 17.73 -11.65
N GLY A 101 -9.05 17.01 -11.68
CA GLY A 101 -9.46 16.24 -12.84
C GLY A 101 -8.72 14.93 -13.06
N ALA A 102 -7.82 14.56 -12.16
CA ALA A 102 -7.10 13.30 -12.30
C ALA A 102 -8.03 12.10 -12.09
N LYS A 103 -7.73 11.02 -12.79
CA LYS A 103 -8.51 9.77 -12.71
C LYS A 103 -8.38 9.13 -11.33
N PRO A 104 -9.37 8.31 -10.91
CA PRO A 104 -9.25 7.57 -9.67
C PRO A 104 -7.96 6.74 -9.61
N GLY A 105 -7.31 6.76 -8.44
CA GLY A 105 -6.06 6.05 -8.22
C GLY A 105 -4.82 6.85 -8.58
N LYS A 106 -4.97 7.98 -9.26
CA LYS A 106 -3.83 8.83 -9.63
C LYS A 106 -3.55 9.86 -8.55
N VAL A 107 -2.35 9.79 -7.97
CA VAL A 107 -1.85 10.76 -7.01
C VAL A 107 -0.44 11.19 -7.41
N ILE A 108 -0.01 12.36 -6.95
CA ILE A 108 1.36 12.81 -7.13
C ILE A 108 2.00 13.04 -5.78
N TYR A 109 3.31 12.90 -5.73
CA TYR A 109 4.10 13.11 -4.52
C TYR A 109 5.52 13.50 -4.91
N HIS A 110 6.14 14.37 -4.13
CA HIS A 110 7.48 14.88 -4.43
C HIS A 110 8.50 14.51 -3.36
N VAL A 111 8.06 14.20 -2.16
CA VAL A 111 8.92 13.78 -1.05
C VAL A 111 8.64 12.30 -0.80
N TYR A 112 9.62 11.44 -1.05
CA TYR A 112 9.45 10.00 -0.91
C TYR A 112 10.81 9.30 -0.84
N ASN A 113 10.76 8.05 -0.41
CA ASN A 113 11.89 7.13 -0.48
C ASN A 113 11.50 5.93 -1.34
N THR A 114 12.48 5.15 -1.76
CA THR A 114 12.24 3.96 -2.58
C THR A 114 12.92 2.76 -1.93
N ALA A 115 12.17 1.68 -1.79
CA ALA A 115 12.68 0.38 -1.34
C ALA A 115 12.68 -0.58 -2.52
N PHE A 116 13.69 -1.44 -2.60
CA PHE A 116 13.77 -2.46 -3.63
C PHE A 116 13.49 -3.81 -2.98
N VAL A 117 12.41 -4.46 -3.39
CA VAL A 117 11.93 -5.69 -2.75
C VAL A 117 11.56 -6.74 -3.78
N THR A 118 11.53 -7.99 -3.36
CA THR A 118 11.06 -9.09 -4.19
C THR A 118 9.74 -9.59 -3.62
N PRO A 119 8.65 -9.61 -4.42
CA PRO A 119 7.37 -10.09 -3.94
C PRO A 119 7.44 -11.53 -3.43
N ASP A 120 6.67 -11.83 -2.39
CA ASP A 120 6.62 -13.15 -1.77
C ASP A 120 5.17 -13.53 -1.50
N GLY A 121 4.62 -14.41 -2.34
CA GLY A 121 3.23 -14.84 -2.21
C GLY A 121 2.96 -15.62 -0.93
N ALA A 122 3.92 -16.42 -0.46
CA ALA A 122 3.78 -17.16 0.79
C ALA A 122 3.70 -16.21 1.99
N GLU A 123 4.53 -15.18 1.99
CA GLU A 123 4.47 -14.15 3.03
C GLU A 123 3.14 -13.40 2.98
N ALA A 124 2.68 -13.03 1.78
CA ALA A 124 1.41 -12.33 1.63
C ALA A 124 0.27 -13.15 2.22
N GLU A 125 0.23 -14.45 1.94
CA GLU A 125 -0.80 -15.33 2.50
C GLU A 125 -0.70 -15.41 4.02
N LYS A 126 0.50 -15.50 4.55
CA LYS A 126 0.73 -15.58 5.99
C LYS A 126 0.29 -14.32 6.72
N LEU A 127 0.49 -13.14 6.12
CA LEU A 127 0.13 -11.86 6.74
C LEU A 127 -1.34 -11.50 6.56
N ALA A 128 -2.05 -12.16 5.64
CA ALA A 128 -3.44 -11.82 5.32
C ALA A 128 -4.36 -12.03 6.53
N VAL A 129 -5.21 -11.05 6.77
CA VAL A 129 -6.25 -11.16 7.81
C VAL A 129 -7.40 -11.95 7.20
N LYS A 130 -7.74 -13.07 7.83
CA LYS A 130 -8.85 -13.92 7.39
C LYS A 130 -10.17 -13.39 7.97
N LEU A 131 -11.18 -13.32 7.12
CA LEU A 131 -12.51 -12.91 7.54
C LEU A 131 -13.36 -14.13 7.92
#